data_c0853bb6a506cc69fbe49a59e7f9e095
#
_entry.id   c0853bb6a506cc69fbe49a59e7f9e095
#
_cell.length_a   1.000
_cell.length_b   1.000
_cell.length_c   1.000
_cell.angle_alpha   90.00
_cell.angle_beta   90.00
_cell.angle_gamma   90.00
#
_symmetry.space_group_name_H-M   'P 1'
#
loop_
_entity.id
_entity.type
_entity.pdbx_description
1 polymer ?
#
loop_
_entity_poly.entity_id
_entity_poly.type
_entity_poly.pdbx_seq_one_letter_code
_entity_poly.pdbx_strand_id
1 'polypeptide(L)'
;MSRIKLARTEFIDSGHFIPGHPKCGRPHGHTYQVDIEIEGDPEGDMLLEFGEFKRRVWEVLQRYDHVMLNDVMEAVPTVENIAVELHXELKKVLPGFKLRVRVHEGVRKWAEYGDD
;
A
#
# COMPACT_ATOMS: atom_id res chain seq x y z
N MET A 1 3.47 -24.94 14.93
CA MET A 1 2.72 -24.30 13.85
C MET A 1 3.57 -23.23 13.19
N SER A 2 3.75 -23.31 11.88
CA SER A 2 4.61 -22.37 11.18
C SER A 2 3.83 -21.12 10.78
N ARG A 3 4.43 -19.98 11.01
CA ARG A 3 3.87 -18.74 10.50
C ARG A 3 4.35 -18.55 9.07
N ILE A 4 3.44 -18.17 8.23
CA ILE A 4 3.72 -18.00 6.80
C ILE A 4 3.54 -16.53 6.45
N LYS A 5 4.40 -16.03 5.62
CA LYS A 5 4.23 -14.72 4.99
C LYS A 5 3.79 -14.92 3.54
N LEU A 6 2.82 -14.16 3.14
CA LEU A 6 2.30 -14.17 1.78
C LEU A 6 2.31 -12.73 1.29
N ALA A 7 2.73 -12.49 0.08
CA ALA A 7 2.82 -11.12 -0.39
C ALA A 7 2.32 -10.99 -1.82
N ARG A 8 1.84 -9.80 -2.14
CA ARG A 8 1.46 -9.41 -3.49
C ARG A 8 2.09 -8.07 -3.80
N THR A 9 2.41 -7.88 -5.05
CA THR A 9 2.84 -6.59 -5.56
C THR A 9 1.80 -6.07 -6.53
N GLU A 10 1.39 -4.81 -6.33
CA GLU A 10 0.47 -4.15 -7.24
C GLU A 10 1.04 -2.78 -7.58
N PHE A 11 0.50 -2.17 -8.62
CA PHE A 11 0.96 -0.87 -9.08
C PHE A 11 -0.20 0.08 -9.17
N ILE A 12 0.00 1.33 -8.72
CA ILE A 12 -0.96 2.39 -8.96
C ILE A 12 -0.21 3.56 -9.60
N ASP A 13 -0.88 4.26 -10.50
CA ASP A 13 -0.33 5.43 -11.17
C ASP A 13 -1.10 6.64 -10.68
N SER A 14 -0.42 7.56 -10.00
CA SER A 14 -1.12 8.66 -9.36
C SER A 14 -0.24 9.89 -9.32
N GLY A 15 -0.89 11.03 -9.16
CA GLY A 15 -0.19 12.28 -9.02
C GLY A 15 -0.11 12.73 -7.59
N HIS A 16 0.82 13.60 -7.30
CA HIS A 16 0.88 14.26 -5.99
C HIS A 16 1.72 15.53 -6.09
N PHE A 17 1.66 16.32 -5.04
CA PHE A 17 2.61 17.39 -4.83
C PHE A 17 2.86 17.52 -3.33
N ILE A 18 4.05 17.99 -2.98
CA ILE A 18 4.46 18.16 -1.60
C ILE A 18 4.52 19.66 -1.33
N PRO A 19 3.54 20.24 -0.64
CA PRO A 19 3.49 21.67 -0.46
C PRO A 19 4.78 22.21 0.17
N GLY A 20 5.30 23.29 -0.40
CA GLY A 20 6.49 23.94 0.13
C GLY A 20 7.81 23.33 -0.28
N HIS A 21 7.80 22.18 -0.92
CA HIS A 21 9.05 21.57 -1.37
C HIS A 21 9.48 22.20 -2.69
N PRO A 22 10.75 22.59 -2.83
CA PRO A 22 11.17 23.32 -4.04
C PRO A 22 10.94 22.56 -5.34
N LYS A 23 11.16 21.25 -5.33
CA LYS A 23 11.02 20.44 -6.54
C LYS A 23 9.69 19.71 -6.57
N CYS A 24 9.34 19.06 -5.46
CA CYS A 24 8.15 18.21 -5.41
C CYS A 24 6.89 18.98 -5.12
N GLY A 25 6.98 20.29 -4.97
CA GLY A 25 5.81 21.14 -4.76
C GLY A 25 4.93 21.28 -6.00
N ARG A 26 5.45 20.96 -7.17
CA ARG A 26 4.68 20.99 -8.39
C ARG A 26 3.94 19.66 -8.56
N PRO A 27 2.70 19.69 -9.01
CA PRO A 27 2.00 18.44 -9.31
C PRO A 27 2.77 17.61 -10.33
N HIS A 28 2.92 16.32 -10.03
CA HIS A 28 3.61 15.40 -10.93
C HIS A 28 3.12 14.00 -10.62
N GLY A 29 3.52 13.03 -11.41
CA GLY A 29 3.03 11.68 -11.28
C GLY A 29 4.12 10.65 -11.12
N HIS A 30 3.74 9.53 -10.52
CA HIS A 30 4.62 8.38 -10.36
C HIS A 30 3.82 7.11 -10.57
N THR A 31 4.51 6.06 -10.95
CA THR A 31 4.00 4.71 -10.74
C THR A 31 4.50 4.27 -9.38
N TYR A 32 3.56 4.02 -8.47
CA TYR A 32 3.89 3.52 -7.14
C TYR A 32 3.74 2.02 -7.14
N GLN A 33 4.78 1.33 -6.73
CA GLN A 33 4.69 -0.10 -6.51
C GLN A 33 4.31 -0.31 -5.05
N VAL A 34 3.28 -1.10 -4.82
CA VAL A 34 2.78 -1.36 -3.47
C VAL A 34 2.95 -2.85 -3.22
N ASP A 35 3.79 -3.18 -2.25
CA ASP A 35 3.98 -4.56 -1.81
C ASP A 35 3.18 -4.74 -0.54
N ILE A 36 2.28 -5.71 -0.54
CA ILE A 36 1.42 -6.00 0.60
C ILE A 36 1.77 -7.38 1.11
N GLU A 37 2.19 -7.44 2.37
CA GLU A 37 2.61 -8.69 2.99
C GLU A 37 1.71 -8.99 4.18
N ILE A 38 1.15 -10.19 4.21
CA ILE A 38 0.37 -10.65 5.36
C ILE A 38 1.09 -11.85 5.97
N GLU A 39 0.90 -12.01 7.27
CA GLU A 39 1.55 -13.09 8.01
C GLU A 39 0.54 -13.70 8.96
N GLY A 40 0.55 -15.01 9.04
CA GLY A 40 -0.34 -15.73 9.93
C GLY A 40 -0.08 -17.22 9.86
N ASP A 41 -0.94 -17.97 10.51
CA ASP A 41 -0.89 -19.43 10.47
C ASP A 41 -1.94 -19.93 9.48
N PRO A 42 -1.54 -20.73 8.50
CA PRO A 42 -2.51 -21.22 7.54
C PRO A 42 -3.58 -22.08 8.20
N GLU A 43 -4.78 -22.01 7.68
CA GLU A 43 -5.83 -22.98 8.03
C GLU A 43 -5.90 -23.94 6.86
N GLY A 44 -5.50 -25.20 7.10
CA GLY A 44 -5.34 -26.13 6.01
C GLY A 44 -4.10 -25.80 5.21
N ASP A 45 -4.23 -25.70 3.91
CA ASP A 45 -3.08 -25.57 3.03
C ASP A 45 -2.77 -24.12 2.63
N MET A 46 -3.64 -23.18 2.95
CA MET A 46 -3.47 -21.80 2.47
C MET A 46 -3.66 -20.82 3.60
N LEU A 47 -2.87 -19.73 3.56
CA LEU A 47 -3.13 -18.60 4.44
C LEU A 47 -4.31 -17.77 3.91
N LEU A 48 -4.30 -17.50 2.63
CA LEU A 48 -5.36 -16.79 1.94
C LEU A 48 -5.16 -17.07 0.46
N GLU A 49 -6.24 -17.38 -0.24
CA GLU A 49 -6.15 -17.68 -1.67
C GLU A 49 -5.76 -16.40 -2.43
N PHE A 50 -4.86 -16.54 -3.43
CA PHE A 50 -4.29 -15.36 -4.07
C PHE A 50 -5.31 -14.48 -4.78
N GLY A 51 -6.33 -15.07 -5.39
CA GLY A 51 -7.36 -14.27 -6.04
C GLY A 51 -8.18 -13.46 -5.05
N GLU A 52 -8.47 -14.04 -3.89
CA GLU A 52 -9.17 -13.32 -2.83
C GLU A 52 -8.28 -12.23 -2.25
N PHE A 53 -6.97 -12.50 -2.10
CA PHE A 53 -6.02 -11.51 -1.64
C PHE A 53 -6.04 -10.30 -2.59
N LYS A 54 -5.96 -10.57 -3.90
CA LYS A 54 -5.99 -9.51 -4.90
C LYS A 54 -7.28 -8.71 -4.84
N ARG A 55 -8.41 -9.42 -4.72
CA ARG A 55 -9.71 -8.74 -4.69
C ARG A 55 -9.79 -7.77 -3.53
N ARG A 56 -9.36 -8.22 -2.34
CA ARG A 56 -9.42 -7.35 -1.16
C ARG A 56 -8.50 -6.16 -1.28
N VAL A 57 -7.29 -6.40 -1.79
CA VAL A 57 -6.32 -5.32 -1.97
C VAL A 57 -6.88 -4.25 -2.89
N TRP A 58 -7.52 -4.66 -3.99
CA TRP A 58 -8.02 -3.68 -4.95
C TRP A 58 -9.30 -2.99 -4.50
N GLU A 59 -10.01 -3.51 -3.52
CA GLU A 59 -11.08 -2.72 -2.88
C GLU A 59 -10.51 -1.42 -2.32
N VAL A 60 -9.27 -1.47 -1.87
CA VAL A 60 -8.61 -0.29 -1.31
C VAL A 60 -7.88 0.50 -2.39
N LEU A 61 -7.01 -0.18 -3.15
CA LEU A 61 -6.09 0.53 -4.05
C LEU A 61 -6.81 1.28 -5.15
N GLN A 62 -8.00 0.84 -5.55
CA GLN A 62 -8.72 1.53 -6.62
C GLN A 62 -9.03 2.99 -6.27
N ARG A 63 -9.11 3.31 -4.99
CA ARG A 63 -9.39 4.69 -4.57
C ARG A 63 -8.19 5.61 -4.73
N TYR A 64 -7.02 5.02 -4.89
CA TYR A 64 -5.77 5.77 -4.96
C TYR A 64 -5.13 5.72 -6.34
N ASP A 65 -5.75 5.01 -7.27
CA ASP A 65 -5.21 4.79 -8.61
C ASP A 65 -5.81 5.82 -9.57
N HIS A 66 -4.96 6.43 -10.38
CA HIS A 66 -5.38 7.40 -11.40
C HIS A 66 -6.06 8.62 -10.77
N VAL A 67 -5.53 9.09 -9.66
CA VAL A 67 -6.06 10.27 -8.97
C VAL A 67 -4.91 11.17 -8.56
N MET A 68 -5.24 12.40 -8.18
CA MET A 68 -4.30 13.26 -7.47
C MET A 68 -4.41 12.90 -5.98
N LEU A 69 -3.34 12.35 -5.42
CA LEU A 69 -3.41 11.86 -4.04
C LEU A 69 -3.75 12.94 -3.05
N ASN A 70 -3.35 14.19 -3.32
CA ASN A 70 -3.72 15.30 -2.45
C ASN A 70 -5.24 15.48 -2.33
N ASP A 71 -6.00 15.02 -3.32
CA ASP A 71 -7.46 15.14 -3.31
C ASP A 71 -8.12 14.06 -2.45
N VAL A 72 -7.46 12.94 -2.23
CA VAL A 72 -8.07 11.80 -1.55
C VAL A 72 -7.44 11.47 -0.21
N MET A 73 -6.32 12.12 0.12
CA MET A 73 -5.65 11.93 1.41
C MET A 73 -5.71 13.24 2.20
N GLU A 74 -5.90 13.13 3.51
CA GLU A 74 -5.82 14.31 4.36
C GLU A 74 -4.37 14.69 4.65
N ALA A 75 -3.51 13.69 4.83
CA ALA A 75 -2.11 13.95 5.06
C ALA A 75 -1.43 14.34 3.75
N VAL A 76 -0.32 15.04 3.86
CA VAL A 76 0.51 15.33 2.69
C VAL A 76 0.98 14.00 2.10
N PRO A 77 0.81 13.76 0.79
CA PRO A 77 1.10 12.44 0.23
C PRO A 77 2.57 12.19 -0.05
N THR A 78 3.38 12.23 0.97
CA THR A 78 4.75 11.72 0.92
C THR A 78 4.67 10.20 0.86
N VAL A 79 5.76 9.56 0.42
CA VAL A 79 5.75 8.11 0.36
C VAL A 79 5.55 7.50 1.75
N GLU A 80 6.05 8.17 2.79
CA GLU A 80 5.85 7.74 4.18
C GLU A 80 4.37 7.75 4.54
N ASN A 81 3.69 8.86 4.25
CA ASN A 81 2.28 8.98 4.62
C ASN A 81 1.39 8.09 3.76
N ILE A 82 1.78 7.85 2.52
CA ILE A 82 1.04 6.90 1.69
C ILE A 82 1.12 5.50 2.31
N ALA A 83 2.31 5.09 2.75
CA ALA A 83 2.47 3.77 3.36
C ALA A 83 1.61 3.63 4.62
N VAL A 84 1.59 4.66 5.45
CA VAL A 84 0.80 4.62 6.68
C VAL A 84 -0.69 4.58 6.36
N GLU A 85 -1.15 5.39 5.43
CA GLU A 85 -2.57 5.41 5.09
C GLU A 85 -3.01 4.10 4.45
N LEU A 86 -2.23 3.57 3.52
CA LEU A 86 -2.58 2.31 2.90
C LEU A 86 -2.60 1.18 3.92
N HIS A 87 -1.73 1.21 4.88
CA HIS A 87 -1.77 0.22 5.95
C HIS A 87 -3.12 0.25 6.67
N UNK A 88 -3.52 1.34 6.82
CA UNK A 88 -4.62 1.47 7.46
C UNK A 88 -5.72 0.97 6.84
N GLU A 89 -5.91 1.41 5.70
CA GLU A 89 -7.07 1.00 4.89
C GLU A 89 -7.03 -0.49 4.56
N LEU A 90 -5.87 -1.01 4.24
CA LEU A 90 -5.72 -2.43 3.94
C LEU A 90 -6.00 -3.30 5.15
N LYS A 91 -5.69 -2.82 6.35
CA LYS A 91 -5.97 -3.59 7.55
C LYS A 91 -7.47 -3.87 7.71
N LYS A 92 -8.31 -2.95 7.25
CA LYS A 92 -9.76 -3.12 7.33
C LYS A 92 -10.25 -4.29 6.50
N VAL A 93 -9.57 -4.58 5.39
CA VAL A 93 -9.99 -5.67 4.50
C VAL A 93 -9.17 -6.94 4.68
N LEU A 94 -8.12 -6.87 5.48
CA LEU A 94 -7.27 -8.03 5.78
C LEU A 94 -7.16 -8.22 7.29
N PRO A 95 -8.31 -8.28 7.99
CA PRO A 95 -8.25 -8.44 9.44
C PRO A 95 -7.75 -9.84 9.82
N GLY A 96 -7.15 -9.94 10.98
CA GLY A 96 -6.68 -11.22 11.47
C GLY A 96 -5.27 -11.59 11.04
N PHE A 97 -4.67 -10.79 10.17
CA PHE A 97 -3.29 -11.02 9.73
C PHE A 97 -2.41 -9.92 10.27
N LYS A 98 -1.15 -10.24 10.47
CA LYS A 98 -0.13 -9.23 10.66
C LYS A 98 0.15 -8.65 9.25
N LEU A 99 0.14 -7.34 9.12
CA LEU A 99 0.17 -6.69 7.82
C LEU A 99 1.33 -5.71 7.73
N ARG A 100 2.03 -5.75 6.61
CA ARG A 100 3.12 -4.83 6.31
C ARG A 100 2.96 -4.32 4.89
N VAL A 101 3.13 -3.03 4.71
CA VAL A 101 2.94 -2.38 3.41
C VAL A 101 4.20 -1.60 3.06
N ARG A 102 4.73 -1.83 1.87
CA ARG A 102 5.88 -1.10 1.36
C ARG A 102 5.45 -0.37 0.11
N VAL A 103 5.71 0.93 0.05
CA VAL A 103 5.34 1.76 -1.09
C VAL A 103 6.62 2.29 -1.72
N HIS A 104 6.81 1.96 -3.00
CA HIS A 104 7.95 2.43 -3.77
C HIS A 104 7.52 3.60 -4.64
N GLU A 105 8.33 4.65 -4.64
CA GLU A 105 8.15 5.77 -5.55
C GLU A 105 9.24 5.63 -6.61
N GLY A 106 8.88 5.05 -7.74
CA GLY A 106 9.85 4.65 -8.73
C GLY A 106 10.57 3.39 -8.28
N VAL A 107 11.78 3.16 -8.80
CA VAL A 107 12.49 1.90 -8.55
C VAL A 107 13.55 2.01 -7.45
N ARG A 108 13.83 3.21 -6.98
CA ARG A 108 15.01 3.40 -6.13
C ARG A 108 14.70 3.64 -4.67
N LYS A 109 13.49 4.03 -4.33
CA LYS A 109 13.22 4.46 -2.95
C LYS A 109 11.84 4.02 -2.52
N TRP A 110 11.72 3.73 -1.27
CA TRP A 110 10.47 3.22 -0.72
C TRP A 110 10.37 3.51 0.78
N ALA A 111 9.16 3.46 1.27
CA ALA A 111 8.88 3.51 2.70
C ALA A 111 8.04 2.30 3.06
N GLU A 112 8.17 1.83 4.28
CA GLU A 112 7.46 0.64 4.74
C GLU A 112 6.86 0.91 6.11
N TYR A 113 5.64 0.43 6.31
CA TYR A 113 4.95 0.56 7.58
C TYR A 113 4.19 -0.72 7.84
N GLY A 114 4.14 -1.14 9.10
CA GLY A 114 3.47 -2.39 9.37
C GLY A 114 3.29 -2.69 10.84
N ASP A 115 2.53 -3.76 11.06
CA ASP A 115 2.31 -4.30 12.40
C ASP A 115 3.58 -4.94 12.92
N ASP A 116 3.79 -4.85 14.21
CA ASP A 116 4.93 -5.48 14.85
C ASP A 116 4.74 -6.97 15.05
#